data_902ba0fddbedd14f409a1f0e06335db1
#
_entry.id   902ba0fddbedd14f409a1f0e06335db1
#
_cell.length_a   1.000
_cell.length_b   1.000
_cell.length_c   1.000
_cell.angle_alpha   90.00
_cell.angle_beta   90.00
_cell.angle_gamma   90.00
#
_symmetry.space_group_name_H-M   'P 1'
#
loop_
_entity.id
_entity.type
_entity.pdbx_description
1 polymer ?
#
loop_
_entity_poly.entity_id
_entity_poly.type
_entity_poly.pdbx_seq_one_letter_code
_entity_poly.pdbx_strand_id
1 'polypeptide(L)'
;MRDCGRRCVYCATCLELETATIDHVYPLSKGGPHVPGNLVAACGPCNRMKGDMLPYEFFARFPWAGANFVRYARSVHRALKRGARRAVSLAFAA
;
A
#
# COMPACT_ATOMS: atom_id res chain seq x y z
N MET A 1 -7.88 5.31 -22.02
CA MET A 1 -7.39 5.30 -20.62
C MET A 1 -6.03 5.99 -20.56
N ARG A 2 -5.86 6.90 -19.63
CA ARG A 2 -4.60 7.61 -19.48
C ARG A 2 -3.52 6.67 -18.96
N ASP A 3 -2.36 6.67 -19.62
CA ASP A 3 -1.20 5.93 -19.17
C ASP A 3 -0.44 6.76 -18.15
N CYS A 4 -0.20 6.18 -16.97
CA CYS A 4 0.47 6.87 -15.87
C CYS A 4 1.85 6.28 -15.67
N GLY A 5 2.86 7.14 -15.50
CA GLY A 5 4.20 6.70 -15.15
C GLY A 5 4.23 6.03 -13.77
N ARG A 6 3.40 6.50 -12.86
CA ARG A 6 3.33 5.95 -11.50
C ARG A 6 1.92 6.10 -10.94
N ARG A 7 1.46 5.06 -10.24
CA ARG A 7 0.16 5.05 -9.56
C ARG A 7 0.34 4.90 -8.06
N CYS A 8 -0.61 5.47 -7.30
CA CYS A 8 -0.73 5.14 -5.88
C CYS A 8 -0.96 3.64 -5.76
N VAL A 9 -0.14 2.97 -4.93
CA VAL A 9 -0.26 1.52 -4.78
C VAL A 9 -1.55 1.09 -4.09
N TYR A 10 -2.27 2.02 -3.46
CA TYR A 10 -3.49 1.70 -2.71
C TYR A 10 -4.76 2.03 -3.48
N CYS A 11 -4.87 3.19 -4.11
CA CYS A 11 -6.09 3.56 -4.83
C CYS A 11 -5.92 3.59 -6.35
N ALA A 12 -4.72 3.37 -6.84
CA ALA A 12 -4.37 3.31 -8.26
C ALA A 12 -4.50 4.65 -9.00
N THR A 13 -4.71 5.76 -8.30
CA THR A 13 -4.73 7.07 -8.94
C THR A 13 -3.36 7.40 -9.53
N CYS A 14 -3.34 8.14 -10.65
CA CYS A 14 -2.08 8.61 -11.21
C CYS A 14 -1.41 9.60 -10.27
N LEU A 15 -0.10 9.42 -10.05
CA LEU A 15 0.67 10.31 -9.19
C LEU A 15 1.49 11.28 -10.02
N GLU A 16 1.44 12.54 -9.62
CA GLU A 16 2.34 13.58 -10.09
C GLU A 16 3.46 13.74 -9.07
N LEU A 17 4.57 14.34 -9.49
CA LEU A 17 5.70 14.56 -8.58
C LEU A 17 5.29 15.33 -7.33
N GLU A 18 4.39 16.31 -7.50
CA GLU A 18 3.93 17.18 -6.41
C GLU A 18 2.96 16.49 -5.46
N THR A 19 2.28 15.44 -5.91
CA THR A 19 1.23 14.77 -5.12
C THR A 19 1.66 13.41 -4.59
N ALA A 20 2.80 12.89 -5.05
CA ALA A 20 3.31 11.61 -4.58
C ALA A 20 3.90 11.74 -3.19
N THR A 21 3.59 10.77 -2.33
CA THR A 21 4.19 10.67 -1.00
C THR A 21 4.84 9.29 -0.86
N ILE A 22 5.73 9.17 0.12
CA ILE A 22 6.35 7.90 0.44
C ILE A 22 5.69 7.33 1.68
N ASP A 23 5.24 6.08 1.59
CA ASP A 23 4.64 5.38 2.71
C ASP A 23 5.51 4.19 3.10
N HIS A 24 5.69 4.00 4.41
CA HIS A 24 6.26 2.78 4.96
C HIS A 24 5.13 1.79 5.12
N VAL A 25 5.14 0.71 4.35
CA VAL A 25 4.05 -0.29 4.39
C VAL A 25 3.88 -0.81 5.80
N TYR A 26 4.99 -1.23 6.42
CA TYR A 26 5.03 -1.52 7.85
C TYR A 26 5.50 -0.23 8.54
N PRO A 27 4.66 0.44 9.34
CA PRO A 27 4.95 1.78 9.83
C PRO A 27 6.22 1.87 10.69
N LEU A 28 6.94 2.97 10.55
CA LEU A 28 8.10 3.23 11.40
C LEU A 28 7.75 3.20 12.88
N SER A 29 6.60 3.77 13.24
CA SER A 29 6.12 3.79 14.64
C SER A 29 5.86 2.40 15.21
N LYS A 30 5.74 1.39 14.36
CA LYS A 30 5.53 0.00 14.74
C LYS A 30 6.78 -0.87 14.52
N GLY A 31 7.94 -0.24 14.33
CA GLY A 31 9.19 -0.96 14.11
C GLY A 31 9.48 -1.30 12.65
N GLY A 32 8.76 -0.74 11.71
CA GLY A 32 9.01 -0.97 10.29
C GLY A 32 10.35 -0.40 9.85
N PRO A 33 11.09 -1.12 8.96
CA PRO A 33 12.40 -0.65 8.53
C PRO A 33 12.31 0.44 7.48
N HIS A 34 13.30 1.33 7.46
CA HIS A 34 13.45 2.33 6.41
C HIS A 34 14.35 1.74 5.31
N VAL A 35 13.78 0.84 4.52
CA VAL A 35 14.48 0.15 3.42
C VAL A 35 13.59 0.11 2.18
N PRO A 36 14.16 0.02 0.98
CA PRO A 36 13.37 0.03 -0.25
C PRO A 36 12.25 -1.01 -0.29
N GLY A 37 12.47 -2.20 0.28
CA GLY A 37 11.46 -3.25 0.30
C GLY A 37 10.23 -2.94 1.15
N ASN A 38 10.25 -1.85 1.92
CA ASN A 38 9.14 -1.40 2.77
C ASN A 38 8.58 -0.04 2.35
N LEU A 39 9.08 0.52 1.25
CA LEU A 39 8.69 1.86 0.79
C LEU A 39 7.84 1.76 -0.47
N VAL A 40 6.76 2.53 -0.51
CA VAL A 40 5.89 2.59 -1.68
C VAL A 40 5.48 4.04 -1.95
N ALA A 41 5.08 4.30 -3.19
CA ALA A 41 4.51 5.57 -3.57
C ALA A 41 3.00 5.53 -3.33
N ALA A 42 2.48 6.54 -2.66
CA ALA A 42 1.05 6.64 -2.37
C ALA A 42 0.60 8.09 -2.51
N CYS A 43 -0.70 8.29 -2.75
CA CYS A 43 -1.25 9.64 -2.73
C CYS A 43 -1.41 10.12 -1.29
N GLY A 44 -1.47 11.44 -1.10
CA GLY A 44 -1.63 12.02 0.22
C GLY A 44 -2.83 11.49 0.98
N PRO A 45 -4.03 11.45 0.35
CA PRO A 45 -5.22 10.93 1.02
C PRO A 45 -5.07 9.50 1.53
N CYS A 46 -4.55 8.57 0.72
CA CYS A 46 -4.35 7.18 1.15
C CYS A 46 -3.31 7.08 2.26
N ASN A 47 -2.24 7.86 2.15
CA ASN A 47 -1.19 7.86 3.18
C ASN A 47 -1.76 8.32 4.52
N ARG A 48 -2.58 9.39 4.51
CA ARG A 48 -3.25 9.88 5.73
C ARG A 48 -4.26 8.88 6.28
N MET A 49 -5.05 8.26 5.39
CA MET A 49 -6.04 7.27 5.80
C MET A 49 -5.40 6.06 6.45
N LYS A 50 -4.29 5.59 5.90
CA LYS A 50 -3.55 4.48 6.46
C LYS A 50 -2.93 4.85 7.80
N GLY A 51 -2.35 6.06 7.91
CA GLY A 51 -1.72 6.50 9.14
C GLY A 51 -0.66 5.49 9.60
N ASP A 52 -0.74 5.09 10.85
CA ASP A 52 0.18 4.10 11.44
C ASP A 52 -0.42 2.69 11.52
N MET A 53 -1.47 2.42 10.75
CA MET A 53 -2.02 1.06 10.70
C MET A 53 -1.01 0.07 10.13
N LEU A 54 -0.96 -1.11 10.72
CA LEU A 54 -0.22 -2.22 10.16
C LEU A 54 -0.86 -2.62 8.81
N PRO A 55 -0.06 -3.15 7.88
CA PRO A 55 -0.60 -3.47 6.55
C PRO A 55 -1.80 -4.42 6.61
N TYR A 56 -1.76 -5.45 7.46
CA TYR A 56 -2.89 -6.38 7.54
C TYR A 56 -4.15 -5.71 8.08
N GLU A 57 -4.02 -4.73 8.98
CA GLU A 57 -5.16 -3.96 9.49
C GLU A 57 -5.76 -3.10 8.39
N PHE A 58 -4.90 -2.39 7.66
CA PHE A 58 -5.32 -1.51 6.59
C PHE A 58 -6.01 -2.29 5.47
N PHE A 59 -5.41 -3.40 5.04
CA PHE A 59 -5.95 -4.19 3.94
C PHE A 59 -7.19 -4.99 4.32
N ALA A 60 -7.33 -5.37 5.58
CA ALA A 60 -8.56 -6.00 6.05
C ALA A 60 -9.72 -5.00 6.09
N ARG A 61 -9.42 -3.77 6.47
CA ARG A 61 -10.41 -2.69 6.55
C ARG A 61 -10.78 -2.16 5.16
N PHE A 62 -9.82 -2.10 4.25
CA PHE A 62 -9.99 -1.61 2.89
C PHE A 62 -9.43 -2.62 1.90
N PRO A 63 -10.19 -3.69 1.59
CA PRO A 63 -9.69 -4.75 0.70
C PRO A 63 -9.27 -4.25 -0.68
N TRP A 64 -9.90 -3.19 -1.19
CA TRP A 64 -9.51 -2.59 -2.47
C TRP A 64 -8.05 -2.07 -2.42
N ALA A 65 -7.62 -1.57 -1.27
CA ALA A 65 -6.24 -1.09 -1.11
C ALA A 65 -5.25 -2.26 -1.15
N GLY A 66 -5.60 -3.38 -0.53
CA GLY A 66 -4.77 -4.58 -0.57
C GLY A 66 -4.66 -5.18 -1.96
N ALA A 67 -5.77 -5.22 -2.70
CA ALA A 67 -5.79 -5.72 -4.07
C ALA A 67 -4.91 -4.87 -4.98
N ASN A 68 -5.01 -3.55 -4.87
CA ASN A 68 -4.17 -2.63 -5.63
C ASN A 68 -2.69 -2.76 -5.23
N PHE A 69 -2.41 -2.93 -3.93
CA PHE A 69 -1.05 -3.12 -3.44
C PHE A 69 -0.40 -4.35 -4.08
N VAL A 70 -1.11 -5.46 -4.13
CA VAL A 70 -0.60 -6.67 -4.78
C VAL A 70 -0.27 -6.42 -6.25
N ARG A 71 -1.12 -5.63 -6.92
CA ARG A 71 -0.98 -5.35 -8.35
C ARG A 71 0.11 -4.33 -8.67
N TYR A 72 0.22 -3.27 -7.90
CA TYR A 72 1.04 -2.10 -8.26
C TYR A 72 2.34 -1.95 -7.48
N ALA A 73 2.44 -2.49 -6.27
CA ALA A 73 3.69 -2.42 -5.51
C ALA A 73 4.71 -3.38 -6.14
N ARG A 74 5.88 -2.87 -6.53
CA ARG A 74 6.83 -3.66 -7.31
C ARG A 74 8.02 -4.16 -6.53
N SER A 75 8.68 -3.30 -5.80
CA SER A 75 9.96 -3.60 -5.16
C SER A 75 9.86 -3.90 -3.68
N VAL A 76 8.67 -4.29 -3.22
CA VAL A 76 8.43 -4.61 -1.81
C VAL A 76 8.79 -6.05 -1.50
N HIS A 77 9.05 -6.32 -0.23
CA HIS A 77 9.30 -7.69 0.22
C HIS A 77 8.13 -8.60 -0.11
N ARG A 78 8.44 -9.81 -0.54
CA ARG A 78 7.42 -10.81 -0.87
C ARG A 78 6.47 -11.09 0.28
N ALA A 79 6.98 -11.05 1.51
CA ALA A 79 6.17 -11.27 2.70
C ALA A 79 5.04 -10.24 2.81
N LEU A 80 5.29 -8.99 2.42
CA LEU A 80 4.26 -7.94 2.43
C LEU A 80 3.15 -8.24 1.43
N LYS A 81 3.49 -8.72 0.24
CA LYS A 81 2.49 -9.10 -0.76
C LYS A 81 1.70 -10.35 -0.34
N ARG A 82 2.37 -11.33 0.23
CA ARG A 82 1.65 -12.52 0.77
C ARG A 82 0.68 -12.10 1.87
N GLY A 83 1.12 -11.22 2.78
CA GLY A 83 0.26 -10.70 3.82
C GLY A 83 -0.93 -9.93 3.27
N ALA A 84 -0.72 -9.12 2.23
CA ALA A 84 -1.80 -8.37 1.59
C ALA A 84 -2.82 -9.31 0.94
N ARG A 85 -2.36 -10.32 0.20
CA ARG A 85 -3.25 -11.31 -0.41
C ARG A 85 -4.08 -12.04 0.64
N ARG A 86 -3.44 -12.42 1.75
CA ARG A 86 -4.13 -13.10 2.85
C ARG A 86 -5.17 -12.20 3.50
N ALA A 87 -4.83 -10.95 3.76
CA ALA A 87 -5.75 -9.99 4.39
C ALA A 87 -6.99 -9.76 3.51
N VAL A 88 -6.78 -9.58 2.20
CA VAL A 88 -7.89 -9.39 1.24
C VAL A 88 -8.76 -10.66 1.20
N SER A 89 -8.13 -11.82 1.11
CA SER A 89 -8.84 -13.10 1.06
C SER A 89 -9.70 -13.31 2.31
N LEU A 90 -9.16 -13.04 3.49
CA LEU A 90 -9.89 -13.16 4.75
C LEU A 90 -11.04 -12.15 4.85
N ALA A 91 -10.86 -10.94 4.34
CA ALA A 91 -11.90 -9.92 4.34
C ALA A 91 -13.10 -10.34 3.48
N PHE A 92 -12.87 -11.00 2.36
CA PHE A 92 -13.94 -11.47 1.48
C PHE A 92 -14.53 -12.82 1.92
N ALA A 93 -13.83 -13.56 2.77
CA ALA A 93 -14.31 -14.85 3.28
C ALA A 93 -15.29 -14.70 4.45
N ALA A 94 -15.31 -13.54 5.10
CA ALA A 94 -16.14 -13.30 6.28
C ALA A 94 -17.63 -13.12 5.97
#